data_f38fb7a49b5bd27ab52f873490fced05
#
_entry.id   f38fb7a49b5bd27ab52f873490fced05
#
_cell.length_a   1.000
_cell.length_b   1.000
_cell.length_c   1.000
_cell.angle_alpha   90.00
_cell.angle_beta   90.00
_cell.angle_gamma   90.00
#
_symmetry.space_group_name_H-M   'P 1'
#
loop_
_entity.id
_entity.type
_entity.pdbx_description
1 polymer ?
#
loop_
_entity_poly.entity_id
_entity_poly.type
_entity_poly.pdbx_seq_one_letter_code
_entity_poly.pdbx_strand_id
1 'polypeptide(L)'
;MKYKAITLSISLFFLFSCNNTQDKKPESKNKPSLSLEEVKKISKETYIALFPLVYNYGTMYNQAINNQAPEYIGGFGVYKHYGLSTPENRDIPTPNNNTPYSWAWVDVRDEPWVLTMPPSDGNRYYVCQWDDLWGYVIDAPGSVIDGQSGGNYLLTTKKFKGQIPKGIKRVIYSESEFIGTLTRTGTNGEDDIQAMQSIQNGYILQPLSSFIDSKPITKSEDINWMNYDMADLKNINFFRYANFMLNYTIPNTNDQTMLGNAKKIGIEAGKDWQPNKMETSFVDAINAGIEEALKEIDQQVKITSDGNKLFNTREVIGEDYLNRTVGVVVGQFGNYPSQAMYPGFQKDSNGNFLDGSKNKYSITFSAGELPKSNYFWSFTMYDLPNRFLVENKLKRYSIGSQTSSLKKEKDGSVTIYFQRDSPGKDKEGNWLPTPNGPFYTVLRIYGPGESMLNGTYKLPNITGVKKIEE
;
A
#
# COMPACT_ATOMS: atom_id res chain seq x y z
N MET A 1 -17.09 39.68 73.75
CA MET A 1 -18.31 40.48 73.69
C MET A 1 -19.42 39.68 73.07
N LYS A 2 -20.51 39.57 73.86
CA LYS A 2 -21.77 38.87 73.58
C LYS A 2 -22.58 39.59 72.49
N TYR A 3 -23.35 38.84 71.69
CA TYR A 3 -24.74 39.15 71.30
C TYR A 3 -25.21 38.00 70.41
N LYS A 4 -26.04 37.17 70.90
CA LYS A 4 -27.51 37.00 71.02
C LYS A 4 -28.19 36.58 69.72
N ALA A 5 -28.74 35.39 69.80
CA ALA A 5 -29.68 34.76 68.86
C ALA A 5 -31.02 35.50 68.88
N ILE A 6 -31.73 35.55 67.78
CA ILE A 6 -33.16 35.77 67.69
C ILE A 6 -33.79 34.68 66.84
N THR A 7 -34.61 33.91 67.50
CA THR A 7 -35.50 32.88 66.97
C THR A 7 -36.80 33.53 66.54
N LEU A 8 -37.27 33.28 65.31
CA LEU A 8 -38.63 33.65 64.93
C LEU A 8 -39.34 32.39 64.42
N SER A 9 -40.27 31.92 65.20
CA SER A 9 -41.20 30.85 64.88
C SER A 9 -42.38 31.44 64.11
N ILE A 10 -42.73 30.80 62.98
CA ILE A 10 -43.99 31.03 62.29
C ILE A 10 -44.64 29.68 62.01
N SER A 11 -45.87 29.61 62.50
CA SER A 11 -46.70 28.41 62.62
C SER A 11 -47.30 27.94 61.29
N LEU A 12 -47.47 26.65 61.23
CA LEU A 12 -48.13 25.84 60.23
C LEU A 12 -49.58 26.18 59.98
N PHE A 13 -49.97 26.20 58.71
CA PHE A 13 -51.31 25.85 58.26
C PHE A 13 -51.27 24.76 57.21
N PHE A 14 -51.79 23.59 57.60
CA PHE A 14 -52.02 22.48 56.67
C PHE A 14 -53.32 22.74 55.91
N LEU A 15 -53.25 22.78 54.58
CA LEU A 15 -54.41 22.50 53.73
C LEU A 15 -54.11 21.27 52.88
N PHE A 16 -54.85 20.21 53.16
CA PHE A 16 -54.90 19.03 52.34
C PHE A 16 -55.63 19.35 51.03
N SER A 17 -54.90 19.30 49.90
CA SER A 17 -55.47 19.23 48.56
C SER A 17 -55.09 17.89 47.95
N CYS A 18 -56.02 17.00 47.77
CA CYS A 18 -55.85 15.80 46.97
C CYS A 18 -55.70 16.19 45.52
N ASN A 19 -54.52 16.01 44.94
CA ASN A 19 -54.35 16.04 43.52
C ASN A 19 -53.83 14.67 43.08
N ASN A 20 -54.59 13.98 42.24
CA ASN A 20 -54.24 12.82 41.48
C ASN A 20 -53.00 13.12 40.61
N THR A 21 -51.82 12.72 41.06
CA THR A 21 -50.64 12.63 40.24
C THR A 21 -50.65 11.31 39.49
N GLN A 22 -51.06 11.34 38.21
CA GLN A 22 -50.68 10.31 37.28
C GLN A 22 -49.15 10.28 37.21
N ASP A 23 -48.57 9.15 37.57
CA ASP A 23 -47.16 8.86 37.34
C ASP A 23 -46.86 9.00 35.86
N LYS A 24 -46.30 10.14 35.49
CA LYS A 24 -45.57 10.29 34.21
C LYS A 24 -44.29 9.46 34.35
N LYS A 25 -44.29 8.23 33.77
CA LYS A 25 -43.04 7.55 33.47
C LYS A 25 -42.06 8.56 32.82
N PRO A 26 -40.78 8.59 33.25
CA PRO A 26 -39.82 9.42 32.56
C PRO A 26 -39.79 8.99 31.10
N GLU A 27 -40.09 9.94 30.19
CA GLU A 27 -39.82 9.78 28.77
C GLU A 27 -38.33 9.49 28.63
N SER A 28 -37.98 8.23 28.36
CA SER A 28 -36.67 7.91 27.84
C SER A 28 -36.53 8.72 26.55
N LYS A 29 -35.62 9.69 26.52
CA LYS A 29 -35.20 10.34 25.29
C LYS A 29 -34.61 9.21 24.45
N ASN A 30 -35.45 8.53 23.67
CA ASN A 30 -34.99 7.64 22.63
C ASN A 30 -34.13 8.47 21.67
N LYS A 31 -32.81 8.33 21.74
CA LYS A 31 -31.99 8.63 20.57
C LYS A 31 -32.63 7.82 19.42
N PRO A 32 -32.90 8.42 18.27
CA PRO A 32 -33.43 7.67 17.14
C PRO A 32 -32.49 6.47 16.91
N SER A 33 -33.05 5.27 17.06
CA SER A 33 -32.34 4.04 16.70
C SER A 33 -32.11 4.09 15.19
N LEU A 34 -30.85 3.81 14.75
CA LEU A 34 -30.54 3.68 13.32
C LEU A 34 -31.47 2.63 12.70
N SER A 35 -31.99 2.89 11.53
CA SER A 35 -32.63 1.87 10.71
C SER A 35 -31.59 0.84 10.22
N LEU A 36 -32.03 -0.38 9.95
CA LEU A 36 -31.13 -1.42 9.43
C LEU A 36 -30.48 -1.05 8.11
N GLU A 37 -31.17 -0.27 7.27
CA GLU A 37 -30.58 0.28 6.03
C GLU A 37 -29.49 1.30 6.29
N GLU A 38 -29.63 2.14 7.32
CA GLU A 38 -28.56 3.04 7.74
C GLU A 38 -27.36 2.28 8.30
N VAL A 39 -27.61 1.24 9.12
CA VAL A 39 -26.54 0.36 9.64
C VAL A 39 -25.78 -0.29 8.49
N LYS A 40 -26.47 -0.86 7.51
CA LYS A 40 -25.89 -1.47 6.31
C LYS A 40 -25.04 -0.47 5.51
N LYS A 41 -25.59 0.72 5.26
CA LYS A 41 -24.86 1.79 4.55
C LYS A 41 -23.59 2.21 5.28
N ILE A 42 -23.70 2.48 6.59
CA ILE A 42 -22.54 2.87 7.40
C ILE A 42 -21.51 1.75 7.44
N SER A 43 -21.95 0.48 7.58
CA SER A 43 -21.05 -0.67 7.54
C SER A 43 -20.26 -0.75 6.26
N LYS A 44 -20.92 -0.60 5.10
CA LYS A 44 -20.28 -0.59 3.78
C LYS A 44 -19.24 0.51 3.65
N GLU A 45 -19.62 1.77 3.94
CA GLU A 45 -18.73 2.93 3.81
C GLU A 45 -17.54 2.83 4.77
N THR A 46 -17.77 2.37 6.01
CA THR A 46 -16.74 2.18 7.02
C THR A 46 -15.80 1.03 6.64
N TYR A 47 -16.34 -0.07 6.12
CA TYR A 47 -15.53 -1.20 5.65
C TYR A 47 -14.56 -0.75 4.56
N ILE A 48 -15.04 -0.06 3.52
CA ILE A 48 -14.19 0.47 2.44
C ILE A 48 -13.12 1.38 3.02
N ALA A 49 -13.48 2.31 3.89
CA ALA A 49 -12.54 3.28 4.43
C ALA A 49 -11.46 2.65 5.34
N LEU A 50 -11.80 1.62 6.10
CA LEU A 50 -10.89 0.96 7.04
C LEU A 50 -10.21 -0.29 6.47
N PHE A 51 -10.55 -0.72 5.25
CA PHE A 51 -9.96 -1.91 4.63
C PHE A 51 -8.43 -1.84 4.57
N PRO A 52 -7.79 -0.75 4.12
CA PRO A 52 -6.34 -0.65 4.12
C PRO A 52 -5.72 -0.80 5.52
N LEU A 53 -6.31 -0.19 6.55
CA LEU A 53 -5.84 -0.28 7.93
C LEU A 53 -5.78 -1.73 8.41
N VAL A 54 -6.85 -2.50 8.17
CA VAL A 54 -6.94 -3.90 8.60
C VAL A 54 -6.07 -4.82 7.74
N TYR A 55 -6.01 -4.59 6.42
CA TYR A 55 -5.19 -5.37 5.51
C TYR A 55 -3.70 -5.17 5.80
N ASN A 56 -3.27 -3.91 5.99
CA ASN A 56 -1.89 -3.57 6.34
C ASN A 56 -1.51 -4.11 7.74
N TYR A 57 -2.46 -4.16 8.68
CA TYR A 57 -2.24 -4.85 9.96
C TYR A 57 -1.90 -6.33 9.74
N GLY A 58 -2.63 -7.02 8.88
CA GLY A 58 -2.36 -8.43 8.57
C GLY A 58 -0.96 -8.65 8.00
N THR A 59 -0.53 -7.78 7.08
CA THR A 59 0.84 -7.83 6.53
C THR A 59 1.89 -7.55 7.61
N MET A 60 1.70 -6.50 8.41
CA MET A 60 2.57 -6.18 9.54
C MET A 60 2.62 -7.34 10.56
N TYR A 61 1.47 -7.93 10.88
CA TYR A 61 1.37 -9.04 11.82
C TYR A 61 2.22 -10.23 11.36
N ASN A 62 2.09 -10.63 10.10
CA ASN A 62 2.86 -11.74 9.54
C ASN A 62 4.34 -11.40 9.39
N GLN A 63 4.68 -10.17 9.03
CA GLN A 63 6.08 -9.78 8.78
C GLN A 63 6.85 -9.39 10.03
N ALA A 64 6.22 -8.74 11.01
CA ALA A 64 6.95 -8.18 12.14
C ALA A 64 6.58 -8.78 13.51
N ILE A 65 5.47 -9.51 13.63
CA ILE A 65 4.94 -9.95 14.92
C ILE A 65 4.91 -11.48 15.03
N ASN A 66 4.27 -12.15 14.09
CA ASN A 66 4.15 -13.61 14.08
C ASN A 66 5.42 -14.28 13.59
N ASN A 67 6.30 -14.67 14.50
CA ASN A 67 7.58 -15.31 14.15
C ASN A 67 7.44 -16.74 13.57
N GLN A 68 6.23 -17.27 13.47
CA GLN A 68 5.92 -18.54 12.81
C GLN A 68 5.44 -18.33 11.35
N ALA A 69 5.15 -17.09 10.95
CA ALA A 69 4.72 -16.81 9.59
C ALA A 69 5.89 -16.95 8.59
N PRO A 70 5.67 -17.53 7.40
CA PRO A 70 6.71 -17.63 6.36
C PRO A 70 7.29 -16.28 5.93
N GLU A 71 6.46 -15.24 6.01
CA GLU A 71 6.79 -13.86 5.64
C GLU A 71 7.62 -13.13 6.71
N TYR A 72 7.84 -13.72 7.88
CA TYR A 72 8.51 -13.05 9.00
C TYR A 72 9.88 -12.50 8.62
N ILE A 73 10.10 -11.22 8.90
CA ILE A 73 11.32 -10.48 8.52
C ILE A 73 12.28 -10.20 9.69
N GLY A 74 11.91 -10.57 10.91
CA GLY A 74 12.78 -10.41 12.09
C GLY A 74 12.27 -9.40 13.13
N GLY A 75 11.08 -8.80 12.93
CA GLY A 75 10.49 -7.84 13.86
C GLY A 75 10.60 -6.39 13.40
N PHE A 76 10.29 -5.47 14.30
CA PHE A 76 10.41 -4.03 14.03
C PHE A 76 11.87 -3.58 13.99
N GLY A 77 12.16 -2.63 13.09
CA GLY A 77 13.49 -2.04 12.92
C GLY A 77 14.49 -2.93 12.16
N VAL A 78 14.04 -4.05 11.59
CA VAL A 78 14.88 -4.98 10.85
C VAL A 78 14.54 -4.91 9.37
N TYR A 79 15.56 -4.74 8.51
CA TYR A 79 15.42 -4.92 7.07
C TYR A 79 15.64 -6.38 6.68
N LYS A 80 14.69 -6.92 5.89
CA LYS A 80 14.89 -8.17 5.16
C LYS A 80 15.04 -7.87 3.68
N HIS A 81 16.22 -8.15 3.14
CA HIS A 81 16.56 -7.94 1.74
C HIS A 81 16.27 -9.18 0.92
N TYR A 82 15.73 -8.97 -0.26
CA TYR A 82 15.46 -10.02 -1.24
C TYR A 82 16.33 -9.80 -2.48
N GLY A 83 16.64 -10.88 -3.17
CA GLY A 83 17.30 -10.85 -4.47
C GLY A 83 16.34 -10.61 -5.63
N LEU A 84 16.85 -10.78 -6.84
CA LEU A 84 16.02 -10.76 -8.05
C LEU A 84 15.01 -11.91 -8.03
N SER A 85 13.77 -11.62 -8.41
CA SER A 85 12.76 -12.67 -8.57
C SER A 85 13.07 -13.56 -9.77
N THR A 86 12.81 -14.86 -9.61
CA THR A 86 12.94 -15.91 -10.62
C THR A 86 11.61 -16.64 -10.82
N PRO A 87 11.46 -17.50 -11.82
CA PRO A 87 10.26 -18.33 -11.99
C PRO A 87 9.91 -19.26 -10.82
N GLU A 88 10.84 -19.48 -9.91
CA GLU A 88 10.62 -20.27 -8.69
C GLU A 88 9.84 -19.49 -7.63
N ASN A 89 9.86 -18.15 -7.69
CA ASN A 89 9.07 -17.28 -6.81
C ASN A 89 7.62 -17.24 -7.28
N ARG A 90 6.76 -18.06 -6.66
CA ARG A 90 5.34 -18.24 -7.02
C ARG A 90 4.37 -17.83 -5.94
N ASP A 91 4.86 -17.19 -4.91
CA ASP A 91 4.13 -16.68 -3.75
C ASP A 91 3.45 -15.34 -4.03
N ILE A 92 4.01 -14.53 -4.94
CA ILE A 92 3.48 -13.21 -5.31
C ILE A 92 3.28 -13.13 -6.83
N PRO A 93 2.06 -12.83 -7.33
CA PRO A 93 1.83 -12.57 -8.76
C PRO A 93 2.56 -11.31 -9.25
N THR A 94 2.98 -11.30 -10.51
CA THR A 94 3.70 -10.20 -11.16
C THR A 94 4.99 -9.76 -10.44
N PRO A 95 5.86 -10.70 -10.01
CA PRO A 95 7.07 -10.37 -9.26
C PRO A 95 7.99 -9.46 -10.09
N ASN A 96 8.72 -8.57 -9.41
CA ASN A 96 9.63 -7.63 -10.04
C ASN A 96 11.06 -8.17 -10.02
N ASN A 97 11.67 -8.33 -11.18
CA ASN A 97 13.05 -8.79 -11.31
C ASN A 97 14.05 -7.72 -11.74
N ASN A 98 13.70 -6.44 -11.66
CA ASN A 98 14.58 -5.31 -11.97
C ASN A 98 14.97 -4.50 -10.74
N THR A 99 14.10 -4.46 -9.73
CA THR A 99 14.30 -3.71 -8.51
C THR A 99 14.00 -4.60 -7.30
N PRO A 100 14.97 -5.41 -6.85
CA PRO A 100 14.82 -6.23 -5.66
C PRO A 100 14.30 -5.45 -4.46
N TYR A 101 13.52 -6.14 -3.65
CA TYR A 101 12.78 -5.55 -2.54
C TYR A 101 13.52 -5.68 -1.22
N SER A 102 13.31 -4.71 -0.35
CA SER A 102 13.68 -4.80 1.05
C SER A 102 12.51 -4.33 1.90
N TRP A 103 12.04 -5.21 2.80
CA TRP A 103 10.93 -4.93 3.70
C TRP A 103 11.42 -4.53 5.08
N ALA A 104 10.76 -3.56 5.70
CA ALA A 104 10.92 -3.26 7.11
C ALA A 104 9.66 -2.63 7.68
N TRP A 105 9.50 -2.75 9.01
CA TRP A 105 8.49 -2.08 9.81
C TRP A 105 9.13 -1.36 10.97
N VAL A 106 8.60 -0.22 11.35
CA VAL A 106 9.01 0.51 12.56
C VAL A 106 7.82 0.79 13.46
N ASP A 107 8.07 0.74 14.78
CA ASP A 107 7.15 1.11 15.83
C ASP A 107 7.62 2.46 16.40
N VAL A 108 6.88 3.52 16.13
CA VAL A 108 7.22 4.88 16.56
C VAL A 108 6.43 5.35 17.79
N ARG A 109 5.84 4.43 18.57
CA ARG A 109 5.06 4.75 19.77
C ARG A 109 5.92 5.41 20.84
N ASP A 110 7.10 4.84 21.09
CA ASP A 110 7.98 5.27 22.16
C ASP A 110 8.88 6.41 21.72
N GLU A 111 9.51 6.26 20.59
CA GLU A 111 10.42 7.27 20.02
C GLU A 111 10.41 7.22 18.48
N PRO A 112 10.83 8.32 17.84
CA PRO A 112 11.08 8.31 16.41
C PRO A 112 12.18 7.32 16.02
N TRP A 113 12.13 6.88 14.75
CA TRP A 113 13.21 6.09 14.15
C TRP A 113 13.94 6.91 13.09
N VAL A 114 15.21 6.63 12.92
CA VAL A 114 16.03 7.23 11.88
C VAL A 114 16.33 6.19 10.81
N LEU A 115 15.89 6.48 9.58
CA LEU A 115 16.34 5.79 8.38
C LEU A 115 17.63 6.46 7.90
N THR A 116 18.71 5.71 7.80
CA THR A 116 19.90 6.10 7.07
C THR A 116 19.91 5.40 5.71
N MET A 117 19.95 6.17 4.64
CA MET A 117 20.13 5.69 3.26
C MET A 117 21.58 5.93 2.83
N PRO A 118 22.27 4.91 2.29
CA PRO A 118 23.60 5.11 1.73
C PRO A 118 23.52 5.98 0.46
N PRO A 119 24.62 6.62 0.06
CA PRO A 119 24.71 7.16 -1.29
C PRO A 119 24.64 6.02 -2.31
N SER A 120 24.08 6.30 -3.47
CA SER A 120 23.98 5.35 -4.57
C SER A 120 25.03 5.68 -5.63
N ASP A 121 25.41 4.68 -6.41
CA ASP A 121 26.36 4.79 -7.50
C ASP A 121 25.66 5.17 -8.82
N GLY A 122 26.33 5.95 -9.63
CA GLY A 122 25.90 6.29 -10.98
C GLY A 122 24.51 6.91 -11.06
N ASN A 123 23.68 6.41 -11.96
CA ASN A 123 22.28 6.81 -12.15
C ASN A 123 21.31 5.68 -11.72
N ARG A 124 21.58 5.04 -10.61
CA ARG A 124 20.75 3.95 -10.09
C ARG A 124 19.40 4.46 -9.58
N TYR A 125 18.33 3.79 -9.96
CA TYR A 125 17.04 3.96 -9.30
C TYR A 125 17.03 3.25 -7.96
N TYR A 126 16.74 3.96 -6.88
CA TYR A 126 16.43 3.36 -5.59
C TYR A 126 15.45 4.24 -4.82
N VAL A 127 14.60 3.64 -4.01
CA VAL A 127 13.56 4.34 -3.25
C VAL A 127 13.21 3.57 -2.00
N CYS A 128 13.22 4.24 -0.85
CA CYS A 128 12.63 3.78 0.39
C CYS A 128 11.22 4.38 0.50
N GLN A 129 10.23 3.75 -0.12
CA GLN A 129 8.85 4.20 0.02
C GLN A 129 8.31 3.77 1.37
N TRP A 130 7.74 4.71 2.09
CA TRP A 130 7.09 4.52 3.38
C TRP A 130 5.60 4.75 3.26
N ASP A 131 4.82 3.82 3.78
CA ASP A 131 3.37 3.88 3.80
C ASP A 131 2.89 3.77 5.25
N ASP A 132 1.83 4.52 5.59
CA ASP A 132 1.15 4.34 6.85
C ASP A 132 0.14 3.18 6.79
N LEU A 133 -0.43 2.81 7.92
CA LEU A 133 -1.43 1.75 7.95
C LEU A 133 -2.75 2.13 7.25
N TRP A 134 -3.02 3.41 7.04
CA TRP A 134 -4.17 3.85 6.24
C TRP A 134 -4.00 3.56 4.75
N GLY A 135 -2.79 3.17 4.30
CA GLY A 135 -2.47 2.88 2.91
C GLY A 135 -2.15 4.11 2.07
N TYR A 136 -1.75 5.20 2.71
CA TYR A 136 -1.18 6.36 2.00
C TYR A 136 0.33 6.26 1.95
N VAL A 137 0.91 6.66 0.83
CA VAL A 137 2.34 6.93 0.77
C VAL A 137 2.63 8.19 1.58
N ILE A 138 3.47 8.08 2.60
CA ILE A 138 3.82 9.22 3.45
C ILE A 138 5.11 9.91 3.02
N ASP A 139 6.04 9.17 2.42
CA ASP A 139 7.24 9.71 1.76
C ASP A 139 7.94 8.60 0.96
N ALA A 140 8.82 8.98 0.06
CA ALA A 140 9.62 8.06 -0.75
C ALA A 140 11.06 8.60 -0.95
N PRO A 141 11.88 8.64 0.11
CA PRO A 141 13.29 9.00 -0.01
C PRO A 141 14.00 8.16 -1.08
N GLY A 142 14.78 8.80 -1.92
CA GLY A 142 15.49 8.09 -2.99
C GLY A 142 15.82 8.92 -4.20
N SER A 143 16.17 8.23 -5.26
CA SER A 143 16.72 8.81 -6.48
C SER A 143 15.89 9.94 -7.08
N VAL A 144 14.56 9.75 -7.13
CA VAL A 144 13.64 10.72 -7.80
C VAL A 144 13.49 12.00 -6.98
N ILE A 145 13.44 11.90 -5.65
CA ILE A 145 13.19 13.06 -4.77
C ILE A 145 14.51 13.67 -4.30
N ASP A 146 15.48 12.85 -3.92
CA ASP A 146 16.67 13.27 -3.16
C ASP A 146 17.97 13.16 -3.96
N GLY A 147 17.94 12.56 -5.15
CA GLY A 147 19.14 12.24 -5.93
C GLY A 147 19.91 11.07 -5.32
N GLN A 148 21.21 11.00 -5.59
CA GLN A 148 22.06 9.84 -5.29
C GLN A 148 22.84 9.97 -3.97
N SER A 149 22.70 11.06 -3.23
CA SER A 149 23.55 11.34 -2.05
C SER A 149 23.19 10.58 -0.78
N GLY A 150 22.05 9.90 -0.78
CA GLY A 150 21.52 9.30 0.45
C GLY A 150 21.12 10.34 1.51
N GLY A 151 21.11 9.95 2.76
CA GLY A 151 20.82 10.84 3.89
C GLY A 151 20.09 10.16 5.05
N ASN A 152 19.83 10.95 6.10
CA ASN A 152 19.09 10.50 7.27
C ASN A 152 17.68 11.13 7.28
N TYR A 153 16.69 10.32 7.58
CA TYR A 153 15.28 10.72 7.61
C TYR A 153 14.65 10.30 8.93
N LEU A 154 13.91 11.19 9.57
CA LEU A 154 13.27 10.92 10.85
C LEU A 154 11.83 10.46 10.64
N LEU A 155 11.54 9.21 10.98
CA LEU A 155 10.22 8.59 10.93
C LEU A 155 9.51 8.80 12.27
N THR A 156 8.34 9.44 12.26
CA THR A 156 7.60 9.73 13.50
C THR A 156 6.14 10.06 13.20
N THR A 157 5.40 10.41 14.24
CA THR A 157 4.04 10.96 14.12
C THR A 157 4.01 12.42 14.56
N LYS A 158 2.90 13.12 14.30
CA LYS A 158 2.69 14.50 14.79
C LYS A 158 2.63 14.63 16.33
N LYS A 159 2.62 13.49 17.06
CA LYS A 159 2.73 13.47 18.53
C LYS A 159 4.14 13.86 19.00
N PHE A 160 5.18 13.59 18.23
CA PHE A 160 6.55 13.95 18.58
C PHE A 160 6.72 15.47 18.64
N LYS A 161 7.25 15.96 19.77
CA LYS A 161 7.52 17.38 20.04
C LYS A 161 8.98 17.66 20.39
N GLY A 162 9.85 16.63 20.25
CA GLY A 162 11.28 16.77 20.50
C GLY A 162 12.00 17.60 19.43
N GLN A 163 13.25 17.91 19.69
CA GLN A 163 14.12 18.60 18.73
C GLN A 163 14.55 17.64 17.62
N ILE A 164 14.58 18.15 16.39
CA ILE A 164 15.10 17.40 15.23
C ILE A 164 16.62 17.50 15.26
N PRO A 165 17.35 16.37 15.33
CA PRO A 165 18.81 16.37 15.38
C PRO A 165 19.46 16.94 14.12
N LYS A 166 20.66 17.48 14.29
CA LYS A 166 21.49 17.86 13.14
C LYS A 166 21.80 16.64 12.27
N GLY A 167 21.74 16.81 10.96
CA GLY A 167 22.01 15.75 10.00
C GLY A 167 20.75 15.00 9.51
N ILE A 168 19.59 15.29 10.07
CA ILE A 168 18.30 14.85 9.52
C ILE A 168 17.97 15.70 8.31
N LYS A 169 17.76 15.07 7.16
CA LYS A 169 17.43 15.72 5.88
C LYS A 169 15.98 16.22 5.85
N ARG A 170 15.06 15.41 6.35
CA ARG A 170 13.64 15.78 6.61
C ARG A 170 12.95 14.81 7.57
N VAL A 171 11.82 15.25 8.10
CA VAL A 171 10.96 14.43 8.96
C VAL A 171 9.82 13.86 8.14
N ILE A 172 9.58 12.57 8.31
CA ILE A 172 8.49 11.81 7.68
C ILE A 172 7.41 11.58 8.74
N TYR A 173 6.26 12.20 8.56
CA TYR A 173 5.15 12.11 9.51
C TYR A 173 4.13 11.08 9.07
N SER A 174 3.83 10.12 9.95
CA SER A 174 2.79 9.13 9.76
C SER A 174 1.51 9.48 10.53
N GLU A 175 0.37 9.04 10.01
CA GLU A 175 -0.92 9.04 10.70
C GLU A 175 -1.21 7.70 11.40
N SER A 176 -0.24 6.79 11.45
CA SER A 176 -0.24 5.59 12.29
C SER A 176 1.09 5.44 13.03
N GLU A 177 1.05 4.77 14.18
CA GLU A 177 2.22 4.54 15.03
C GLU A 177 3.09 3.38 14.53
N PHE A 178 2.59 2.62 13.57
CA PHE A 178 3.33 1.59 12.83
C PHE A 178 3.45 2.02 11.39
N ILE A 179 4.65 1.93 10.84
CA ILE A 179 4.99 2.43 9.51
C ILE A 179 5.75 1.32 8.77
N GLY A 180 5.32 1.01 7.56
CA GLY A 180 5.96 0.01 6.73
C GLY A 180 6.71 0.60 5.55
N THR A 181 7.72 -0.10 5.07
CA THR A 181 8.40 0.25 3.82
C THR A 181 8.53 -0.94 2.89
N LEU A 182 8.26 -0.70 1.62
CA LEU A 182 8.76 -1.51 0.53
C LEU A 182 9.84 -0.73 -0.21
N THR A 183 11.08 -0.93 0.22
CA THR A 183 12.26 -0.33 -0.40
C THR A 183 12.62 -1.08 -1.67
N ARG A 184 12.94 -0.36 -2.74
CA ARG A 184 13.31 -0.90 -4.05
C ARG A 184 14.69 -0.41 -4.44
N THR A 185 15.58 -1.34 -4.79
CA THR A 185 16.95 -1.03 -5.23
C THR A 185 17.15 -1.57 -6.65
N GLY A 186 17.27 -0.70 -7.64
CA GLY A 186 17.45 -1.08 -9.04
C GLY A 186 18.78 -1.77 -9.28
N THR A 187 18.82 -2.70 -10.23
CA THR A 187 20.05 -3.28 -10.78
C THR A 187 20.36 -2.67 -12.14
N ASN A 188 21.63 -2.60 -12.49
CA ASN A 188 22.11 -2.17 -13.81
C ASN A 188 22.52 -3.38 -14.69
N GLY A 189 21.88 -4.53 -14.47
CA GLY A 189 22.13 -5.78 -15.18
C GLY A 189 22.65 -6.88 -14.25
N GLU A 190 23.02 -8.04 -14.83
CA GLU A 190 23.43 -9.22 -14.06
C GLU A 190 24.74 -9.02 -13.30
N ASP A 191 25.68 -8.30 -13.89
CA ASP A 191 27.01 -8.03 -13.29
C ASP A 191 26.95 -7.05 -12.12
N ASP A 192 25.79 -6.40 -11.89
CA ASP A 192 25.59 -5.35 -10.90
C ASP A 192 25.07 -5.86 -9.54
N ILE A 193 24.83 -7.14 -9.39
CA ILE A 193 24.19 -7.73 -8.20
C ILE A 193 24.93 -7.38 -6.92
N GLN A 194 26.26 -7.44 -6.91
CA GLN A 194 27.05 -7.13 -5.71
C GLN A 194 26.98 -5.65 -5.32
N ALA A 195 27.00 -4.74 -6.30
CA ALA A 195 26.86 -3.30 -6.06
C ALA A 195 25.46 -2.98 -5.50
N MET A 196 24.41 -3.56 -6.10
CA MET A 196 23.04 -3.44 -5.62
C MET A 196 22.89 -3.94 -4.19
N GLN A 197 23.43 -5.14 -3.86
CA GLN A 197 23.39 -5.71 -2.52
C GLN A 197 24.17 -4.83 -1.51
N SER A 198 25.28 -4.21 -1.91
CA SER A 198 26.03 -3.28 -1.07
C SER A 198 25.16 -2.08 -0.65
N ILE A 199 24.32 -1.57 -1.57
CA ILE A 199 23.37 -0.50 -1.26
C ILE A 199 22.27 -1.00 -0.32
N GLN A 200 21.69 -2.20 -0.59
CA GLN A 200 20.72 -2.79 0.31
C GLN A 200 21.26 -2.93 1.74
N ASN A 201 22.48 -3.44 1.90
CA ASN A 201 23.11 -3.60 3.20
C ASN A 201 23.45 -2.26 3.89
N GLY A 202 23.41 -1.16 3.16
CA GLY A 202 23.62 0.19 3.68
C GLY A 202 22.37 0.85 4.23
N TYR A 203 21.17 0.27 4.06
CA TYR A 203 19.95 0.79 4.69
C TYR A 203 19.97 0.44 6.18
N ILE A 204 19.95 1.46 7.02
CA ILE A 204 19.99 1.29 8.49
C ILE A 204 18.74 1.92 9.09
N LEU A 205 18.07 1.18 9.96
CA LEU A 205 17.01 1.67 10.83
C LEU A 205 17.46 1.61 12.27
N GLN A 206 17.34 2.72 12.98
CA GLN A 206 17.68 2.77 14.40
C GLN A 206 16.77 3.75 15.14
N PRO A 207 16.48 3.49 16.45
CA PRO A 207 15.78 4.45 17.29
C PRO A 207 16.52 5.79 17.34
N LEU A 208 15.80 6.88 17.53
CA LEU A 208 16.37 8.22 17.63
C LEU A 208 17.41 8.31 18.74
N SER A 209 17.14 7.72 19.91
CA SER A 209 18.07 7.66 21.04
C SER A 209 19.43 7.06 20.65
N SER A 210 19.43 5.97 19.88
CA SER A 210 20.66 5.36 19.37
C SER A 210 21.37 6.24 18.32
N PHE A 211 20.63 6.94 17.49
CA PHE A 211 21.20 7.84 16.47
C PHE A 211 21.96 9.03 17.09
N ILE A 212 21.47 9.56 18.21
CA ILE A 212 22.10 10.70 18.93
C ILE A 212 22.96 10.28 20.11
N ASP A 213 23.28 9.00 20.24
CA ASP A 213 24.08 8.43 21.34
C ASP A 213 23.54 8.85 22.74
N SER A 214 22.24 8.75 22.91
CA SER A 214 21.56 9.04 24.18
C SER A 214 21.03 7.76 24.85
N LYS A 215 20.60 7.89 26.11
CA LYS A 215 19.98 6.76 26.81
C LYS A 215 18.70 6.33 26.11
N PRO A 216 18.46 5.00 25.98
CA PRO A 216 17.19 4.47 25.47
C PRO A 216 16.00 5.02 26.27
N ILE A 217 14.90 5.29 25.58
CA ILE A 217 13.65 5.70 26.21
C ILE A 217 13.00 4.48 26.88
N THR A 218 12.26 4.71 27.96
CA THR A 218 11.46 3.66 28.61
C THR A 218 10.40 3.17 27.63
N LYS A 219 10.38 1.87 27.36
CA LYS A 219 9.40 1.27 26.45
C LYS A 219 8.01 1.34 27.04
N SER A 220 7.02 1.56 26.20
CA SER A 220 5.60 1.36 26.48
C SER A 220 5.31 -0.11 26.82
N GLU A 221 4.16 -0.36 27.42
CA GLU A 221 3.70 -1.73 27.65
C GLU A 221 3.62 -2.52 26.35
N ASP A 222 3.92 -3.80 26.42
CA ASP A 222 3.82 -4.72 25.30
C ASP A 222 2.35 -4.80 24.83
N ILE A 223 2.17 -4.80 23.51
CA ILE A 223 0.84 -4.96 22.93
C ILE A 223 0.45 -6.44 22.97
N ASN A 224 -0.74 -6.71 23.50
CA ASN A 224 -1.36 -8.00 23.31
C ASN A 224 -1.94 -8.06 21.87
N TRP A 225 -1.10 -8.50 20.94
CA TRP A 225 -1.44 -8.53 19.52
C TRP A 225 -2.60 -9.49 19.24
N MET A 226 -3.52 -9.02 18.43
CA MET A 226 -4.65 -9.83 17.98
C MET A 226 -4.20 -10.73 16.80
N ASN A 227 -4.34 -12.05 16.99
CA ASN A 227 -4.05 -12.99 15.90
C ASN A 227 -4.87 -12.65 14.66
N TYR A 228 -4.20 -12.53 13.53
CA TYR A 228 -4.82 -12.18 12.27
C TYR A 228 -5.24 -13.41 11.49
N ASP A 229 -6.50 -13.41 11.02
CA ASP A 229 -7.02 -14.39 10.08
C ASP A 229 -7.59 -13.69 8.86
N MET A 230 -7.04 -13.99 7.68
CA MET A 230 -7.49 -13.41 6.42
C MET A 230 -8.97 -13.72 6.09
N ALA A 231 -9.51 -14.83 6.61
CA ALA A 231 -10.91 -15.17 6.42
C ALA A 231 -11.86 -14.15 7.05
N ASP A 232 -11.43 -13.49 8.11
CA ASP A 232 -12.20 -12.46 8.81
C ASP A 232 -12.38 -11.17 7.98
N LEU A 233 -11.59 -10.97 6.95
CA LEU A 233 -11.79 -9.85 6.00
C LEU A 233 -13.15 -9.90 5.30
N LYS A 234 -13.82 -11.04 5.26
CA LYS A 234 -15.08 -11.23 4.52
C LYS A 234 -16.33 -11.22 5.40
N ASN A 235 -16.18 -10.92 6.69
CA ASN A 235 -17.27 -11.00 7.64
C ASN A 235 -17.15 -9.93 8.74
N ILE A 236 -18.12 -9.90 9.64
CA ILE A 236 -18.25 -8.92 10.73
C ILE A 236 -17.02 -8.87 11.66
N ASN A 237 -16.19 -9.92 11.74
CA ASN A 237 -14.99 -9.94 12.58
C ASN A 237 -13.91 -8.96 12.05
N PHE A 238 -14.00 -8.53 10.79
CA PHE A 238 -13.17 -7.45 10.25
C PHE A 238 -13.10 -6.24 11.21
N PHE A 239 -14.23 -5.85 11.77
CA PHE A 239 -14.30 -4.67 12.64
C PHE A 239 -13.64 -4.87 14.02
N ARG A 240 -13.36 -6.12 14.42
CA ARG A 240 -12.52 -6.40 15.58
C ARG A 240 -11.09 -5.86 15.39
N TYR A 241 -10.52 -6.13 14.24
CA TYR A 241 -9.18 -5.59 13.87
C TYR A 241 -9.22 -4.07 13.68
N ALA A 242 -10.28 -3.55 13.09
CA ALA A 242 -10.44 -2.11 12.91
C ALA A 242 -10.45 -1.38 14.26
N ASN A 243 -11.28 -1.82 15.21
CA ASN A 243 -11.34 -1.24 16.56
C ASN A 243 -9.99 -1.34 17.29
N PHE A 244 -9.29 -2.48 17.14
CA PHE A 244 -7.97 -2.67 17.72
C PHE A 244 -6.95 -1.71 17.12
N MET A 245 -6.87 -1.62 15.80
CA MET A 245 -5.85 -0.81 15.12
C MET A 245 -6.10 0.70 15.18
N LEU A 246 -7.36 1.12 15.31
CA LEU A 246 -7.68 2.55 15.50
C LEU A 246 -7.02 3.15 16.75
N ASN A 247 -6.64 2.34 17.78
CA ASN A 247 -5.86 2.81 18.93
C ASN A 247 -4.48 3.36 18.54
N TYR A 248 -3.93 2.87 17.45
CA TYR A 248 -2.57 3.15 17.01
C TYR A 248 -2.54 4.09 15.80
N THR A 249 -3.65 4.80 15.57
CA THR A 249 -3.75 5.80 14.51
C THR A 249 -3.88 7.21 15.10
N ILE A 250 -3.56 8.18 14.26
CA ILE A 250 -3.80 9.60 14.52
C ILE A 250 -4.83 10.04 13.48
N PRO A 251 -6.12 10.16 13.89
CA PRO A 251 -7.17 10.52 12.96
C PRO A 251 -6.91 11.86 12.29
N ASN A 252 -7.06 11.92 10.97
CA ASN A 252 -7.05 13.16 10.22
C ASN A 252 -8.39 13.87 10.37
N THR A 253 -8.38 15.19 10.26
CA THR A 253 -9.62 16.01 10.31
C THR A 253 -10.59 15.61 9.20
N ASN A 254 -10.10 15.20 8.04
CA ASN A 254 -10.91 14.76 6.90
C ASN A 254 -11.68 13.45 7.18
N ASP A 255 -11.13 12.59 8.05
CA ASP A 255 -11.76 11.30 8.38
C ASP A 255 -12.85 11.41 9.48
N GLN A 256 -13.04 12.59 10.08
CA GLN A 256 -13.95 12.75 11.24
C GLN A 256 -15.39 12.37 10.94
N THR A 257 -15.90 12.71 9.76
CA THR A 257 -17.27 12.36 9.36
C THR A 257 -17.43 10.85 9.22
N MET A 258 -16.50 10.19 8.56
CA MET A 258 -16.48 8.74 8.37
C MET A 258 -16.37 8.03 9.73
N LEU A 259 -15.41 8.40 10.58
CA LEU A 259 -15.21 7.83 11.92
C LEU A 259 -16.41 8.12 12.83
N GLY A 260 -17.03 9.30 12.73
CA GLY A 260 -18.24 9.65 13.46
C GLY A 260 -19.44 8.76 13.07
N ASN A 261 -19.56 8.40 11.80
CA ASN A 261 -20.56 7.43 11.34
C ASN A 261 -20.23 6.02 11.82
N ALA A 262 -18.99 5.58 11.68
CA ALA A 262 -18.51 4.29 12.15
C ALA A 262 -18.84 4.07 13.65
N LYS A 263 -18.63 5.09 14.46
CA LYS A 263 -18.96 5.08 15.91
C LYS A 263 -20.44 4.78 16.19
N LYS A 264 -21.36 5.20 15.32
CA LYS A 264 -22.81 4.96 15.50
C LYS A 264 -23.15 3.46 15.49
N ILE A 265 -22.36 2.66 14.77
CA ILE A 265 -22.52 1.19 14.69
C ILE A 265 -21.52 0.43 15.58
N GLY A 266 -20.78 1.14 16.43
CA GLY A 266 -19.88 0.54 17.42
C GLY A 266 -18.45 0.36 16.97
N ILE A 267 -18.04 0.99 15.86
CA ILE A 267 -16.67 0.93 15.38
C ILE A 267 -15.94 2.18 15.88
N GLU A 268 -15.06 1.96 16.85
CA GLU A 268 -14.34 3.02 17.59
C GLU A 268 -13.05 2.43 18.18
N ALA A 269 -12.02 3.28 18.31
CA ALA A 269 -10.74 2.90 18.87
C ALA A 269 -10.87 2.20 20.22
N GLY A 270 -10.29 1.00 20.35
CA GLY A 270 -10.24 0.21 21.57
C GLY A 270 -11.57 -0.38 22.04
N LYS A 271 -12.64 -0.15 21.30
CA LYS A 271 -13.93 -0.72 21.68
C LYS A 271 -13.95 -2.23 21.45
N ASP A 272 -14.39 -2.94 22.45
CA ASP A 272 -14.60 -4.38 22.36
C ASP A 272 -15.70 -4.70 21.32
N TRP A 273 -15.40 -5.61 20.40
CA TRP A 273 -16.27 -6.00 19.32
C TRP A 273 -16.80 -7.41 19.54
N GLN A 274 -18.05 -7.52 19.95
CA GLN A 274 -18.68 -8.78 20.36
C GLN A 274 -19.96 -9.06 19.55
N PRO A 275 -19.86 -9.51 18.29
CA PRO A 275 -21.01 -9.77 17.43
C PRO A 275 -22.04 -10.74 18.02
N ASN A 276 -21.57 -11.70 18.81
CA ASN A 276 -22.42 -12.69 19.50
C ASN A 276 -23.34 -12.11 20.60
N LYS A 277 -23.12 -10.86 20.98
CA LYS A 277 -23.97 -10.12 21.94
C LYS A 277 -24.84 -9.07 21.24
N MET A 278 -24.81 -8.98 19.93
CA MET A 278 -25.62 -8.04 19.16
C MET A 278 -26.91 -8.70 18.71
N GLU A 279 -27.94 -7.88 18.42
CA GLU A 279 -29.18 -8.32 17.79
C GLU A 279 -28.90 -8.94 16.41
N THR A 280 -29.51 -10.07 16.10
CA THR A 280 -29.26 -10.79 14.83
C THR A 280 -29.49 -9.90 13.60
N SER A 281 -30.60 -9.14 13.60
CA SER A 281 -30.90 -8.20 12.50
C SER A 281 -29.84 -7.12 12.30
N PHE A 282 -29.20 -6.69 13.38
CA PHE A 282 -28.09 -5.72 13.32
C PHE A 282 -26.82 -6.37 12.73
N VAL A 283 -26.50 -7.60 13.15
CA VAL A 283 -25.40 -8.40 12.61
C VAL A 283 -25.60 -8.65 11.11
N ASP A 284 -26.83 -9.02 10.72
CA ASP A 284 -27.17 -9.26 9.32
C ASP A 284 -27.02 -8.00 8.47
N ALA A 285 -27.44 -6.84 8.99
CA ALA A 285 -27.29 -5.56 8.29
C ALA A 285 -25.80 -5.18 8.11
N ILE A 286 -24.96 -5.43 9.13
CA ILE A 286 -23.50 -5.20 9.01
C ILE A 286 -22.88 -6.10 7.96
N ASN A 287 -23.18 -7.42 8.00
CA ASN A 287 -22.66 -8.35 7.00
C ASN A 287 -23.11 -8.01 5.59
N ALA A 288 -24.38 -7.62 5.40
CA ALA A 288 -24.89 -7.15 4.11
C ALA A 288 -24.12 -5.90 3.58
N GLY A 289 -23.74 -5.00 4.49
CA GLY A 289 -22.89 -3.85 4.15
C GLY A 289 -21.49 -4.27 3.70
N ILE A 290 -20.86 -5.23 4.38
CA ILE A 290 -19.57 -5.81 4.00
C ILE A 290 -19.65 -6.48 2.62
N GLU A 291 -20.69 -7.26 2.36
CA GLU A 291 -20.89 -7.91 1.06
C GLU A 291 -21.02 -6.90 -0.08
N GLU A 292 -21.76 -5.80 0.14
CA GLU A 292 -21.86 -4.72 -0.84
C GLU A 292 -20.52 -4.01 -1.04
N ALA A 293 -19.75 -3.78 0.02
CA ALA A 293 -18.42 -3.19 -0.07
C ALA A 293 -17.48 -4.07 -0.91
N LEU A 294 -17.45 -5.37 -0.67
CA LEU A 294 -16.63 -6.32 -1.43
C LEU A 294 -16.99 -6.34 -2.92
N LYS A 295 -18.31 -6.30 -3.24
CA LYS A 295 -18.78 -6.21 -4.64
C LYS A 295 -18.34 -4.90 -5.30
N GLU A 296 -18.44 -3.78 -4.59
CA GLU A 296 -18.06 -2.47 -5.12
C GLU A 296 -16.54 -2.40 -5.35
N ILE A 297 -15.73 -2.89 -4.41
CA ILE A 297 -14.28 -3.00 -4.57
C ILE A 297 -13.93 -3.87 -5.79
N ASP A 298 -14.53 -5.06 -5.93
CA ASP A 298 -14.29 -5.94 -7.09
C ASP A 298 -14.67 -5.31 -8.43
N GLN A 299 -15.76 -4.54 -8.47
CA GLN A 299 -16.16 -3.78 -9.65
C GLN A 299 -15.16 -2.67 -9.97
N GLN A 300 -14.72 -1.92 -8.95
CA GLN A 300 -13.78 -0.82 -9.11
C GLN A 300 -12.40 -1.32 -9.57
N VAL A 301 -11.93 -2.45 -9.06
CA VAL A 301 -10.68 -3.11 -9.51
C VAL A 301 -10.67 -3.35 -11.03
N LYS A 302 -11.82 -3.67 -11.63
CA LYS A 302 -11.93 -3.97 -13.06
C LYS A 302 -11.88 -2.75 -13.97
N ILE A 303 -12.17 -1.57 -13.44
CA ILE A 303 -12.28 -0.32 -14.23
C ILE A 303 -11.21 0.72 -13.92
N THR A 304 -10.55 0.62 -12.76
CA THR A 304 -9.53 1.60 -12.35
C THR A 304 -8.16 1.19 -12.85
N SER A 305 -7.52 2.09 -13.61
CA SER A 305 -6.14 1.95 -14.09
C SER A 305 -5.27 3.17 -13.82
N ASP A 306 -5.83 4.21 -13.21
CA ASP A 306 -5.11 5.45 -12.89
C ASP A 306 -4.29 5.27 -11.61
N GLY A 307 -2.98 5.10 -11.76
CA GLY A 307 -2.05 4.94 -10.64
C GLY A 307 -2.06 6.10 -9.64
N ASN A 308 -2.38 7.34 -10.07
CA ASN A 308 -2.48 8.50 -9.16
C ASN A 308 -3.62 8.37 -8.16
N LYS A 309 -4.70 7.69 -8.53
CA LYS A 309 -5.84 7.42 -7.65
C LYS A 309 -5.61 6.23 -6.73
N LEU A 310 -4.75 5.30 -7.16
CA LEU A 310 -4.50 4.05 -6.42
C LEU A 310 -3.37 4.19 -5.40
N PHE A 311 -2.29 4.87 -5.78
CA PHE A 311 -1.05 4.96 -5.00
C PHE A 311 -0.57 6.39 -4.96
N ASN A 312 -0.79 7.08 -3.85
CA ASN A 312 -0.30 8.45 -3.70
C ASN A 312 -0.36 8.89 -2.23
N THR A 313 0.03 10.15 -2.01
CA THR A 313 -0.09 10.77 -0.69
C THR A 313 -1.54 11.09 -0.36
N ARG A 314 -1.80 11.35 0.91
CA ARG A 314 -3.13 11.78 1.37
C ARG A 314 -3.60 13.08 0.67
N GLU A 315 -2.71 13.99 0.38
CA GLU A 315 -3.04 15.27 -0.28
C GLU A 315 -3.60 15.05 -1.69
N VAL A 316 -3.16 13.98 -2.38
CA VAL A 316 -3.61 13.66 -3.75
C VAL A 316 -4.85 12.78 -3.74
N ILE A 317 -4.88 11.73 -2.92
CA ILE A 317 -6.02 10.78 -2.86
C ILE A 317 -7.20 11.40 -2.10
N GLY A 318 -6.95 12.19 -1.05
CA GLY A 318 -7.99 12.79 -0.23
C GLY A 318 -8.85 11.74 0.48
N GLU A 319 -10.17 11.91 0.34
CA GLU A 319 -11.20 11.03 0.90
C GLU A 319 -11.71 9.99 -0.11
N ASP A 320 -10.99 9.76 -1.20
CA ASP A 320 -11.33 8.70 -2.16
C ASP A 320 -10.96 7.32 -1.59
N TYR A 321 -11.70 6.94 -0.55
CA TYR A 321 -11.47 5.70 0.18
C TYR A 321 -11.59 4.46 -0.71
N LEU A 322 -12.47 4.48 -1.71
CA LEU A 322 -12.67 3.35 -2.59
C LEU A 322 -11.44 3.10 -3.46
N ASN A 323 -10.92 4.11 -4.14
CA ASN A 323 -9.72 3.93 -4.96
C ASN A 323 -8.47 3.64 -4.13
N ARG A 324 -8.34 4.22 -2.93
CA ARG A 324 -7.27 3.85 -1.99
C ARG A 324 -7.34 2.37 -1.61
N THR A 325 -8.52 1.86 -1.29
CA THR A 325 -8.75 0.43 -0.99
C THR A 325 -8.41 -0.45 -2.19
N VAL A 326 -8.85 -0.05 -3.38
CA VAL A 326 -8.49 -0.74 -4.63
C VAL A 326 -6.97 -0.78 -4.81
N GLY A 327 -6.26 0.32 -4.53
CA GLY A 327 -4.80 0.37 -4.54
C GLY A 327 -4.18 -0.74 -3.69
N VAL A 328 -4.61 -0.86 -2.44
CA VAL A 328 -4.11 -1.91 -1.52
C VAL A 328 -4.44 -3.31 -2.02
N VAL A 329 -5.64 -3.52 -2.59
CA VAL A 329 -6.06 -4.82 -3.14
C VAL A 329 -5.25 -5.25 -4.37
N VAL A 330 -4.93 -4.33 -5.27
CA VAL A 330 -4.23 -4.66 -6.53
C VAL A 330 -2.71 -4.62 -6.39
N GLY A 331 -2.17 -3.92 -5.38
CA GLY A 331 -0.74 -3.78 -5.24
C GLY A 331 -0.32 -3.03 -3.98
N GLN A 332 -0.49 -3.65 -2.82
CA GLN A 332 -0.03 -3.08 -1.55
C GLN A 332 1.38 -2.49 -1.66
N PHE A 333 1.63 -1.31 -1.11
CA PHE A 333 2.87 -0.54 -1.26
C PHE A 333 3.23 -0.22 -2.73
N GLY A 334 2.24 -0.07 -3.61
CA GLY A 334 2.48 0.33 -5.00
C GLY A 334 3.15 1.71 -5.08
N ASN A 335 4.09 1.89 -6.02
CA ASN A 335 4.69 3.20 -6.25
C ASN A 335 3.68 4.17 -6.83
N TYR A 336 3.69 5.42 -6.36
CA TYR A 336 2.95 6.46 -7.03
C TYR A 336 3.63 6.88 -8.36
N PRO A 337 2.88 7.41 -9.33
CA PRO A 337 3.33 7.52 -10.72
C PRO A 337 4.62 8.28 -10.95
N SER A 338 4.97 9.28 -10.14
CA SER A 338 6.24 9.99 -10.31
C SER A 338 7.48 9.14 -9.96
N GLN A 339 7.29 8.07 -9.17
CA GLN A 339 8.35 7.10 -8.89
C GLN A 339 8.44 6.04 -9.99
N ALA A 340 7.31 5.44 -10.36
CA ALA A 340 7.27 4.45 -11.42
C ALA A 340 5.87 4.31 -12.04
N MET A 341 5.80 3.99 -13.32
CA MET A 341 4.57 3.66 -14.04
C MET A 341 4.63 2.23 -14.56
N TYR A 342 3.44 1.60 -14.66
CA TYR A 342 3.31 0.17 -14.98
C TYR A 342 2.25 -0.11 -16.06
N PRO A 343 2.36 0.43 -17.30
CA PRO A 343 1.45 0.06 -18.38
C PRO A 343 1.49 -1.44 -18.65
N GLY A 344 0.33 -2.09 -18.61
CA GLY A 344 0.17 -3.51 -18.85
C GLY A 344 -0.41 -3.80 -20.23
N PHE A 345 0.03 -4.88 -20.87
CA PHE A 345 -0.43 -5.31 -22.18
C PHE A 345 -0.96 -6.74 -22.10
N GLN A 346 -2.24 -6.89 -22.39
CA GLN A 346 -2.92 -8.20 -22.49
C GLN A 346 -3.50 -8.46 -23.88
N LYS A 347 -3.56 -7.42 -24.72
CA LYS A 347 -4.14 -7.47 -26.06
C LYS A 347 -3.20 -6.85 -27.08
N ASP A 348 -3.31 -7.31 -28.32
CA ASP A 348 -2.67 -6.73 -29.49
C ASP A 348 -3.43 -5.49 -30.00
N SER A 349 -2.89 -4.84 -31.05
CA SER A 349 -3.51 -3.68 -31.71
C SER A 349 -4.86 -3.94 -32.33
N ASN A 350 -5.24 -5.23 -32.53
CA ASN A 350 -6.53 -5.66 -33.07
C ASN A 350 -7.54 -6.03 -31.95
N GLY A 351 -7.16 -5.90 -30.68
CA GLY A 351 -7.98 -6.23 -29.53
C GLY A 351 -7.97 -7.73 -29.14
N ASN A 352 -7.16 -8.57 -29.78
CA ASN A 352 -7.04 -9.99 -29.45
C ASN A 352 -6.14 -10.18 -28.24
N PHE A 353 -6.50 -11.13 -27.37
CA PHE A 353 -5.63 -11.50 -26.25
C PHE A 353 -4.30 -12.08 -26.74
N LEU A 354 -3.22 -11.70 -26.05
CA LEU A 354 -1.88 -12.17 -26.36
C LEU A 354 -1.73 -13.66 -26.00
N ASP A 355 -1.25 -14.47 -26.96
CA ASP A 355 -1.08 -15.91 -26.81
C ASP A 355 0.14 -16.37 -27.60
N GLY A 356 1.23 -16.74 -26.89
CA GLY A 356 2.51 -17.15 -27.48
C GLY A 356 2.46 -18.52 -28.16
N SER A 357 1.40 -19.32 -27.95
CA SER A 357 1.17 -20.55 -28.70
C SER A 357 0.62 -20.31 -30.10
N LYS A 358 -0.01 -19.16 -30.36
CA LYS A 358 -0.73 -18.85 -31.59
C LYS A 358 0.00 -17.88 -32.50
N ASN A 359 0.62 -16.85 -31.92
CA ASN A 359 1.20 -15.76 -32.69
C ASN A 359 2.58 -15.33 -32.18
N LYS A 360 3.31 -14.67 -33.06
CA LYS A 360 4.49 -13.88 -32.75
C LYS A 360 4.07 -12.41 -32.66
N TYR A 361 4.66 -11.68 -31.73
CA TYR A 361 4.30 -10.29 -31.48
C TYR A 361 5.54 -9.40 -31.45
N SER A 362 5.34 -8.11 -31.68
CA SER A 362 6.36 -7.11 -31.48
C SER A 362 5.77 -5.78 -31.04
N ILE A 363 6.60 -4.97 -30.40
CA ILE A 363 6.35 -3.55 -30.17
C ILE A 363 7.52 -2.77 -30.73
N THR A 364 7.24 -1.72 -31.50
CA THR A 364 8.27 -0.87 -32.10
C THR A 364 8.16 0.56 -31.61
N PHE A 365 9.23 1.08 -31.08
CA PHE A 365 9.41 2.49 -30.76
C PHE A 365 10.15 3.17 -31.89
N SER A 366 9.57 4.21 -32.47
CA SER A 366 10.24 5.04 -33.49
C SER A 366 11.51 5.70 -32.94
N ALA A 367 12.37 6.15 -33.80
CA ALA A 367 13.58 6.87 -33.42
C ALA A 367 13.24 8.05 -32.49
N GLY A 368 13.90 8.11 -31.33
CA GLY A 368 13.66 9.15 -30.33
C GLY A 368 12.40 8.98 -29.48
N GLU A 369 11.54 7.98 -29.78
CA GLU A 369 10.26 7.75 -29.09
C GLU A 369 10.32 6.57 -28.09
N LEU A 370 11.49 6.24 -27.55
CA LEU A 370 11.62 5.31 -26.44
C LEU A 370 10.87 5.84 -25.19
N PRO A 371 10.40 4.97 -24.31
CA PRO A 371 9.75 5.40 -23.06
C PRO A 371 10.60 6.43 -22.33
N LYS A 372 10.03 7.60 -22.03
CA LYS A 372 10.74 8.69 -21.37
C LYS A 372 10.90 8.36 -19.89
N SER A 373 12.09 7.97 -19.49
CA SER A 373 12.45 7.66 -18.11
C SER A 373 13.76 8.34 -17.72
N ASN A 374 13.84 8.80 -16.45
CA ASN A 374 15.07 9.40 -15.93
C ASN A 374 16.10 8.35 -15.50
N TYR A 375 15.65 7.11 -15.26
CA TYR A 375 16.50 5.99 -14.86
C TYR A 375 16.48 4.88 -15.89
N PHE A 376 15.43 4.05 -15.92
CA PHE A 376 15.33 2.98 -16.91
C PHE A 376 13.88 2.56 -17.14
N TRP A 377 13.67 1.79 -18.20
CA TRP A 377 12.43 1.10 -18.49
C TRP A 377 12.68 -0.36 -18.85
N SER A 378 11.71 -1.23 -18.58
CA SER A 378 11.78 -2.65 -18.95
C SER A 378 10.42 -3.27 -19.16
N PHE A 379 10.31 -4.20 -20.13
CA PHE A 379 9.21 -5.14 -20.22
C PHE A 379 9.54 -6.38 -19.38
N THR A 380 8.55 -6.86 -18.62
CA THR A 380 8.64 -8.13 -17.90
C THR A 380 7.53 -9.05 -18.39
N MET A 381 7.86 -10.33 -18.63
CA MET A 381 6.97 -11.35 -19.18
C MET A 381 6.36 -12.20 -18.07
N TYR A 382 5.04 -12.43 -18.15
CA TYR A 382 4.31 -13.29 -17.22
C TYR A 382 3.36 -14.23 -17.94
N ASP A 383 3.25 -15.45 -17.42
CA ASP A 383 2.22 -16.40 -17.85
C ASP A 383 0.81 -15.98 -17.40
N LEU A 384 -0.22 -16.52 -18.01
CA LEU A 384 -1.59 -16.43 -17.56
C LEU A 384 -2.18 -17.83 -17.36
N PRO A 385 -3.05 -18.02 -16.36
CA PRO A 385 -3.66 -16.99 -15.48
C PRO A 385 -2.82 -16.60 -14.27
N ASN A 386 -1.72 -17.29 -13.95
CA ASN A 386 -1.00 -17.21 -12.67
C ASN A 386 -0.19 -15.92 -12.50
N ARG A 387 0.26 -15.32 -13.61
CA ARG A 387 1.12 -14.09 -13.62
C ARG A 387 2.49 -14.32 -12.99
N PHE A 388 3.09 -15.50 -13.20
CA PHE A 388 4.46 -15.79 -12.79
C PHE A 388 5.46 -15.54 -13.93
N LEU A 389 6.73 -15.36 -13.55
CA LEU A 389 7.81 -15.24 -14.54
C LEU A 389 7.91 -16.50 -15.39
N VAL A 390 8.19 -16.33 -16.69
CA VAL A 390 8.22 -17.41 -17.67
C VAL A 390 9.63 -17.99 -17.78
N GLU A 391 9.80 -19.26 -17.38
CA GLU A 391 11.07 -19.97 -17.54
C GLU A 391 11.46 -20.06 -19.02
N ASN A 392 12.71 -19.77 -19.33
CA ASN A 392 13.24 -19.84 -20.67
C ASN A 392 14.76 -20.08 -20.70
N LYS A 393 15.27 -20.62 -21.84
CA LYS A 393 16.68 -21.00 -21.99
C LYS A 393 17.68 -19.85 -21.81
N LEU A 394 17.26 -18.61 -22.06
CA LEU A 394 18.09 -17.42 -21.88
C LEU A 394 18.10 -16.92 -20.43
N LYS A 395 17.23 -17.47 -19.55
CA LYS A 395 16.96 -16.90 -18.22
C LYS A 395 16.61 -15.40 -18.28
N ARG A 396 16.04 -14.96 -19.39
CA ARG A 396 15.66 -13.57 -19.65
C ARG A 396 14.18 -13.38 -19.32
N TYR A 397 13.90 -12.79 -18.20
CA TYR A 397 12.54 -12.54 -17.70
C TYR A 397 12.06 -11.13 -17.98
N SER A 398 13.01 -10.24 -18.28
CA SER A 398 12.73 -8.85 -18.69
C SER A 398 13.70 -8.39 -19.77
N ILE A 399 13.31 -7.34 -20.50
CA ILE A 399 14.13 -6.66 -21.49
C ILE A 399 13.84 -5.16 -21.47
N GLY A 400 14.87 -4.33 -21.52
CA GLY A 400 14.70 -2.88 -21.46
C GLY A 400 15.97 -2.08 -21.70
N SER A 401 15.96 -0.82 -21.31
CA SER A 401 17.05 0.13 -21.58
C SER A 401 18.40 -0.27 -20.98
N GLN A 402 18.41 -1.12 -19.96
CA GLN A 402 19.63 -1.66 -19.32
C GLN A 402 20.08 -3.01 -19.87
N THR A 403 19.36 -3.56 -20.86
CA THR A 403 19.75 -4.82 -21.49
C THR A 403 20.90 -4.57 -22.45
N SER A 404 22.09 -5.08 -22.15
CA SER A 404 23.32 -4.84 -22.91
C SER A 404 23.24 -5.31 -24.37
N SER A 405 22.43 -6.36 -24.64
CA SER A 405 22.21 -6.90 -25.99
C SER A 405 21.17 -6.13 -26.81
N LEU A 406 20.45 -5.14 -26.21
CA LEU A 406 19.40 -4.40 -26.91
C LEU A 406 19.98 -3.58 -28.06
N LYS A 407 19.49 -3.81 -29.28
CA LYS A 407 19.95 -3.16 -30.51
C LYS A 407 18.93 -2.15 -31.00
N LYS A 408 19.45 -1.04 -31.57
CA LYS A 408 18.68 -0.10 -32.37
C LYS A 408 18.83 -0.47 -33.84
N GLU A 409 17.75 -0.28 -34.59
CA GLU A 409 17.77 -0.38 -36.04
C GLU A 409 18.56 0.78 -36.66
N LYS A 410 18.86 0.70 -37.96
CA LYS A 410 19.63 1.74 -38.67
C LYS A 410 18.99 3.14 -38.67
N ASP A 411 17.66 3.17 -38.61
CA ASP A 411 16.86 4.39 -38.49
C ASP A 411 16.72 4.92 -37.04
N GLY A 412 17.34 4.24 -36.08
CA GLY A 412 17.30 4.58 -34.67
C GLY A 412 16.06 4.05 -33.90
N SER A 413 15.17 3.34 -34.59
CA SER A 413 14.02 2.66 -33.92
C SER A 413 14.47 1.45 -33.10
N VAL A 414 13.61 1.01 -32.17
CA VAL A 414 13.83 -0.18 -31.35
C VAL A 414 12.59 -1.07 -31.42
N THR A 415 12.77 -2.30 -31.87
CA THR A 415 11.72 -3.31 -31.88
C THR A 415 12.02 -4.36 -30.83
N ILE A 416 11.05 -4.64 -29.93
CA ILE A 416 11.09 -5.74 -28.98
C ILE A 416 10.21 -6.86 -29.55
N TYR A 417 10.73 -8.09 -29.56
CA TYR A 417 10.05 -9.28 -30.05
C TYR A 417 9.54 -10.12 -28.88
N PHE A 418 8.24 -10.43 -28.88
CA PHE A 418 7.58 -11.30 -27.92
C PHE A 418 7.12 -12.55 -28.65
N GLN A 419 7.85 -13.64 -28.52
CA GLN A 419 7.54 -14.90 -29.15
C GLN A 419 8.21 -16.06 -28.40
N ARG A 420 7.69 -17.29 -28.57
CA ARG A 420 8.20 -18.48 -27.89
C ARG A 420 9.60 -18.83 -28.36
N ASP A 421 9.80 -18.93 -29.67
CA ASP A 421 11.03 -19.37 -30.27
C ASP A 421 11.90 -18.19 -30.73
N SER A 422 13.20 -18.40 -30.87
CA SER A 422 14.14 -17.31 -31.27
C SER A 422 13.70 -16.64 -32.59
N PRO A 423 13.73 -15.30 -32.65
CA PRO A 423 13.45 -14.56 -33.89
C PRO A 423 14.60 -14.61 -34.90
N GLY A 424 15.66 -15.34 -34.60
CA GLY A 424 16.90 -15.42 -35.34
C GLY A 424 18.04 -14.62 -34.70
N LYS A 425 19.27 -15.04 -34.97
CA LYS A 425 20.49 -14.55 -34.31
C LYS A 425 20.63 -13.02 -34.29
N ASP A 426 20.21 -12.35 -35.35
CA ASP A 426 20.33 -10.88 -35.45
C ASP A 426 19.35 -10.13 -34.56
N LYS A 427 18.19 -10.73 -34.25
CA LYS A 427 17.10 -10.17 -33.46
C LYS A 427 17.07 -10.65 -32.00
N GLU A 428 17.88 -11.62 -31.66
CA GLU A 428 17.88 -12.27 -30.34
C GLU A 428 18.22 -11.30 -29.21
N GLY A 429 18.99 -10.26 -29.50
CA GLY A 429 19.27 -9.17 -28.54
C GLY A 429 18.04 -8.42 -28.07
N ASN A 430 16.99 -8.37 -28.92
CA ASN A 430 15.74 -7.65 -28.67
C ASN A 430 14.56 -8.61 -28.38
N TRP A 431 14.83 -9.87 -28.05
CA TRP A 431 13.82 -10.89 -27.85
C TRP A 431 13.55 -11.15 -26.36
N LEU A 432 12.27 -11.11 -25.98
CA LEU A 432 11.77 -11.56 -24.70
C LEU A 432 10.88 -12.78 -24.91
N PRO A 433 11.30 -13.99 -24.48
CA PRO A 433 10.55 -15.24 -24.68
C PRO A 433 9.18 -15.22 -24.03
N THR A 434 8.14 -15.68 -24.75
CA THR A 434 6.80 -15.87 -24.23
C THR A 434 6.57 -17.33 -23.80
N PRO A 435 5.58 -17.60 -22.93
CA PRO A 435 5.13 -18.95 -22.66
C PRO A 435 4.48 -19.57 -23.92
N ASN A 436 4.31 -20.89 -23.90
CA ASN A 436 3.50 -21.61 -24.88
C ASN A 436 2.01 -21.53 -24.47
N GLY A 437 1.42 -20.35 -24.52
CA GLY A 437 0.06 -20.08 -24.10
C GLY A 437 -0.21 -18.59 -23.89
N PRO A 438 -1.35 -18.25 -23.27
CA PRO A 438 -1.69 -16.86 -22.96
C PRO A 438 -0.65 -16.18 -22.06
N PHE A 439 -0.40 -14.91 -22.31
CA PHE A 439 0.57 -14.14 -21.54
C PHE A 439 0.14 -12.69 -21.31
N TYR A 440 0.82 -12.09 -20.35
CA TYR A 440 0.70 -10.69 -19.97
C TYR A 440 2.12 -10.10 -19.90
N THR A 441 2.31 -8.90 -20.41
CA THR A 441 3.57 -8.19 -20.24
C THR A 441 3.35 -6.81 -19.68
N VAL A 442 4.24 -6.38 -18.77
CA VAL A 442 4.20 -5.08 -18.13
C VAL A 442 5.42 -4.28 -18.55
N LEU A 443 5.21 -3.08 -19.08
CA LEU A 443 6.25 -2.08 -19.23
C LEU A 443 6.39 -1.32 -17.91
N ARG A 444 7.54 -1.43 -17.27
CA ARG A 444 7.89 -0.66 -16.07
C ARG A 444 8.76 0.52 -16.48
N ILE A 445 8.42 1.72 -16.00
CA ILE A 445 9.14 2.96 -16.31
C ILE A 445 9.51 3.62 -14.99
N TYR A 446 10.78 3.69 -14.67
CA TYR A 446 11.28 4.20 -13.39
C TYR A 446 11.76 5.65 -13.55
N GLY A 447 11.24 6.54 -12.69
CA GLY A 447 11.38 7.98 -12.84
C GLY A 447 10.80 8.46 -14.17
N PRO A 448 9.48 8.30 -14.42
CA PRO A 448 8.86 8.71 -15.67
C PRO A 448 9.09 10.19 -15.97
N GLY A 449 9.38 10.50 -17.24
CA GLY A 449 9.48 11.89 -17.71
C GLY A 449 8.11 12.57 -17.76
N GLU A 450 8.12 13.89 -17.85
CA GLU A 450 6.91 14.71 -17.80
C GLU A 450 5.84 14.30 -18.83
N SER A 451 6.24 13.96 -20.05
CA SER A 451 5.31 13.52 -21.10
C SER A 451 4.61 12.21 -20.81
N MET A 452 5.22 11.34 -19.99
CA MET A 452 4.59 10.13 -19.48
C MET A 452 3.57 10.47 -18.40
N LEU A 453 3.93 11.34 -17.46
CA LEU A 453 3.10 11.72 -16.32
C LEU A 453 1.85 12.49 -16.72
N ASN A 454 1.97 13.41 -17.69
CA ASN A 454 0.84 14.21 -18.19
C ASN A 454 0.05 13.54 -19.32
N GLY A 455 0.42 12.30 -19.73
CA GLY A 455 -0.27 11.50 -20.74
C GLY A 455 -0.13 12.00 -22.18
N THR A 456 0.80 12.93 -22.45
CA THR A 456 1.07 13.40 -23.84
C THR A 456 1.87 12.40 -24.65
N TYR A 457 2.72 11.60 -23.99
CA TYR A 457 3.40 10.48 -24.62
C TYR A 457 2.43 9.33 -24.89
N LYS A 458 2.41 8.84 -26.14
CA LYS A 458 1.57 7.71 -26.54
C LYS A 458 2.42 6.46 -26.71
N LEU A 459 2.16 5.46 -25.86
CA LEU A 459 2.79 4.15 -25.99
C LEU A 459 2.33 3.47 -27.29
N PRO A 460 3.27 2.87 -28.07
CA PRO A 460 2.90 2.01 -29.18
C PRO A 460 2.08 0.80 -28.69
N ASN A 461 1.29 0.23 -29.60
CA ASN A 461 0.59 -1.02 -29.35
C ASN A 461 1.48 -2.22 -29.69
N ILE A 462 1.22 -3.35 -29.01
CA ILE A 462 1.78 -4.64 -29.42
C ILE A 462 1.05 -5.10 -30.70
N THR A 463 1.79 -5.48 -31.72
CA THR A 463 1.25 -5.98 -33.00
C THR A 463 1.58 -7.46 -33.18
N GLY A 464 0.63 -8.21 -33.73
CA GLY A 464 0.88 -9.59 -34.19
C GLY A 464 1.67 -9.57 -35.50
N VAL A 465 2.82 -10.27 -35.53
CA VAL A 465 3.74 -10.24 -36.67
C VAL A 465 3.47 -11.39 -37.64
N LYS A 466 3.23 -12.61 -37.11
CA LYS A 466 2.98 -13.82 -37.92
C LYS A 466 2.34 -14.89 -37.06
N LYS A 467 1.39 -15.64 -37.60
CA LYS A 467 0.90 -16.86 -36.95
C LYS A 467 2.04 -17.90 -36.86
N ILE A 468 2.05 -18.63 -35.74
CA ILE A 468 2.92 -19.80 -35.59
C ILE A 468 2.29 -20.90 -36.42
N GLU A 469 3.00 -21.45 -37.40
CA GLU A 469 2.58 -22.65 -38.11
C GLU A 469 2.69 -23.80 -37.12
N GLU A 470 1.62 -24.62 -37.05
CA GLU A 470 1.56 -25.82 -36.22
C GLU A 470 2.48 -26.91 -36.76
#